data_f95b9c077355c3d79675db4a5a48aeaf
#
_entry.id   f95b9c077355c3d79675db4a5a48aeaf
#
_cell.length_a   1.000
_cell.length_b   1.000
_cell.length_c   1.000
_cell.angle_alpha   90.00
_cell.angle_beta   90.00
_cell.angle_gamma   90.00
#
_symmetry.space_group_name_H-M   'P 1'
#
loop_
_entity.id
_entity.type
_entity.pdbx_description
1 polymer ?
#
loop_
_entity_poly.entity_id
_entity_poly.type
_entity_poly.pdbx_seq_one_letter_code
_entity_poly.pdbx_strand_id
1 'polypeptide(L)'
;MQSGARITHTFSAVLQNNSTLGRTKIHLTWDHNYPEGVKSKQRHLPPPEPLGSPELERCKERYADQLASWCESQMGRQVGDGECWTLASDGLKAVAANCSARGVEPCMPSQSYIHGIAVYTLVPASVPDPNPGRSVIEAGVVRGDIVQILSAHFESEDGRRQMWAGDPDHTAVITNVDGNGALHVVEQNVGGVKKVRTGSYDLSEMFKGEVRIFRAVGESWIGPLDPNWD
;
A
#
# COMPACT_ATOMS: atom_id res chain seq x y z
N MET A 1 -45.93 -20.59 34.04
CA MET A 1 -44.69 -19.78 33.87
C MET A 1 -44.28 -19.89 32.43
N GLN A 2 -44.46 -18.84 31.66
CA GLN A 2 -43.90 -18.78 30.28
C GLN A 2 -42.37 -18.58 30.40
N SER A 3 -41.59 -19.55 29.96
CA SER A 3 -40.15 -19.36 29.82
C SER A 3 -39.97 -18.36 28.68
N GLY A 4 -39.61 -17.12 29.01
CA GLY A 4 -39.23 -16.14 28.01
C GLY A 4 -38.05 -16.68 27.19
N ALA A 5 -38.16 -16.55 25.86
CA ALA A 5 -37.05 -16.96 24.97
C ALA A 5 -35.77 -16.21 25.36
N ARG A 6 -34.69 -16.94 25.59
CA ARG A 6 -33.38 -16.37 25.87
C ARG A 6 -32.84 -15.75 24.60
N ILE A 7 -32.57 -14.44 24.60
CA ILE A 7 -31.99 -13.70 23.48
C ILE A 7 -30.49 -13.58 23.71
N THR A 8 -29.67 -14.16 22.81
CA THR A 8 -28.24 -14.04 22.81
C THR A 8 -27.80 -13.10 21.68
N HIS A 9 -27.03 -12.11 22.01
CA HIS A 9 -26.38 -11.22 21.05
C HIS A 9 -24.98 -11.71 20.73
N THR A 10 -24.58 -11.49 19.48
CA THR A 10 -23.24 -11.84 18.98
C THR A 10 -22.68 -10.66 18.20
N PHE A 11 -21.42 -10.37 18.42
CA PHE A 11 -20.65 -9.42 17.65
C PHE A 11 -19.33 -10.05 17.20
N SER A 12 -19.01 -9.92 15.92
CA SER A 12 -17.73 -10.38 15.37
C SER A 12 -17.08 -9.26 14.59
N ALA A 13 -15.76 -9.11 14.76
CA ALA A 13 -14.98 -8.10 14.06
C ALA A 13 -13.57 -8.63 13.71
N VAL A 14 -12.98 -8.04 12.68
CA VAL A 14 -11.56 -8.18 12.36
C VAL A 14 -10.91 -6.81 12.48
N LEU A 15 -9.91 -6.71 13.34
CA LEU A 15 -9.02 -5.56 13.42
C LEU A 15 -7.77 -5.86 12.62
N GLN A 16 -7.37 -4.96 11.72
CA GLN A 16 -6.14 -5.09 10.95
C GLN A 16 -5.15 -4.01 11.38
N ASN A 17 -3.90 -4.40 11.58
CA ASN A 17 -2.82 -3.46 11.78
C ASN A 17 -2.41 -2.85 10.43
N ASN A 18 -2.54 -1.53 10.29
CA ASN A 18 -2.29 -0.82 9.04
C ASN A 18 -0.79 -0.70 8.67
N SER A 19 0.11 -1.12 9.56
CA SER A 19 1.56 -1.09 9.28
C SER A 19 2.12 -2.46 8.92
N THR A 20 1.48 -3.55 9.40
CA THR A 20 1.99 -4.92 9.22
C THR A 20 1.03 -5.84 8.48
N LEU A 21 -0.24 -5.44 8.33
CA LEU A 21 -1.36 -6.27 7.86
C LEU A 21 -1.70 -7.46 8.78
N GLY A 22 -1.04 -7.58 9.93
CA GLY A 22 -1.43 -8.55 10.97
C GLY A 22 -2.86 -8.27 11.44
N ARG A 23 -3.60 -9.32 11.81
CA ARG A 23 -5.03 -9.22 12.12
C ARG A 23 -5.36 -9.81 13.48
N THR A 24 -6.42 -9.29 14.09
CA THR A 24 -7.01 -9.85 15.30
C THR A 24 -8.50 -10.04 15.06
N LYS A 25 -8.97 -11.29 15.07
CA LYS A 25 -10.39 -11.60 15.12
C LYS A 25 -10.89 -11.46 16.55
N ILE A 26 -12.04 -10.84 16.72
CA ILE A 26 -12.73 -10.67 18.00
C ILE A 26 -14.16 -11.22 17.84
N HIS A 27 -14.56 -12.01 18.81
CA HIS A 27 -15.93 -12.52 18.89
C HIS A 27 -16.46 -12.33 20.30
N LEU A 28 -17.60 -11.64 20.42
CA LEU A 28 -18.28 -11.36 21.68
C LEU A 28 -19.67 -11.98 21.65
N THR A 29 -20.08 -12.56 22.77
CA THR A 29 -21.45 -13.05 22.98
C THR A 29 -21.94 -12.63 24.34
N TRP A 30 -23.21 -12.24 24.44
CA TRP A 30 -23.83 -11.88 25.72
C TRP A 30 -25.34 -12.15 25.70
N ASP A 31 -25.90 -12.34 26.88
CA ASP A 31 -27.32 -12.44 27.09
C ASP A 31 -27.95 -11.05 27.12
N HIS A 32 -29.11 -10.88 26.46
CA HIS A 32 -29.84 -9.60 26.41
C HIS A 32 -30.08 -9.01 27.80
N ASN A 33 -30.42 -9.87 28.77
CA ASN A 33 -30.77 -9.47 30.14
C ASN A 33 -29.52 -9.36 31.06
N TYR A 34 -28.33 -9.77 30.59
CA TYR A 34 -27.08 -9.74 31.35
C TYR A 34 -25.90 -9.27 30.47
N PRO A 35 -25.93 -8.01 30.03
CA PRO A 35 -24.90 -7.48 29.13
C PRO A 35 -23.51 -7.43 29.77
N GLU A 36 -23.42 -7.36 31.12
CA GLU A 36 -22.16 -7.42 31.86
C GLU A 36 -21.50 -8.81 31.81
N GLY A 37 -22.26 -9.84 31.51
CA GLY A 37 -21.80 -11.22 31.37
C GLY A 37 -21.21 -11.54 29.99
N VAL A 38 -20.58 -10.57 29.31
CA VAL A 38 -19.96 -10.73 28.00
C VAL A 38 -18.90 -11.83 28.04
N LYS A 39 -19.00 -12.77 27.10
CA LYS A 39 -17.94 -13.74 26.80
C LYS A 39 -17.19 -13.27 25.56
N SER A 40 -15.85 -13.27 25.63
CA SER A 40 -14.99 -12.87 24.53
C SER A 40 -14.07 -14.02 24.10
N LYS A 41 -13.82 -14.08 22.80
CA LYS A 41 -12.74 -14.86 22.18
C LYS A 41 -11.94 -13.94 21.29
N GLN A 42 -10.64 -14.16 21.22
CA GLN A 42 -9.78 -13.47 20.27
C GLN A 42 -8.78 -14.42 19.65
N ARG A 43 -8.41 -14.15 18.41
CA ARG A 43 -7.40 -14.89 17.65
C ARG A 43 -6.54 -13.94 16.87
N HIS A 44 -5.23 -13.98 17.08
CA HIS A 44 -4.27 -13.22 16.30
C HIS A 44 -3.83 -14.04 15.08
N LEU A 45 -3.79 -13.36 13.95
CA LEU A 45 -3.24 -13.87 12.69
C LEU A 45 -1.99 -13.03 12.38
N PRO A 46 -0.86 -13.67 12.07
CA PRO A 46 0.37 -12.94 11.75
C PRO A 46 0.18 -12.09 10.48
N PRO A 47 1.13 -11.18 10.18
CA PRO A 47 1.24 -10.58 8.86
C PRO A 47 1.26 -11.63 7.74
N PRO A 48 0.85 -11.28 6.50
CA PRO A 48 0.99 -12.17 5.37
C PRO A 48 2.46 -12.58 5.17
N GLU A 49 2.69 -13.83 4.79
CA GLU A 49 4.04 -14.32 4.51
C GLU A 49 4.64 -13.60 3.29
N PRO A 50 5.95 -13.36 3.29
CA PRO A 50 6.64 -12.82 2.13
C PRO A 50 6.45 -13.71 0.89
N LEU A 51 6.33 -13.09 -0.29
CA LEU A 51 6.29 -13.83 -1.55
C LEU A 51 7.71 -14.12 -2.04
N GLY A 52 7.91 -15.30 -2.63
CA GLY A 52 9.16 -15.64 -3.28
C GLY A 52 9.33 -14.92 -4.65
N SER A 53 10.55 -14.93 -5.18
CA SER A 53 10.87 -14.28 -6.46
C SER A 53 9.96 -14.71 -7.63
N PRO A 54 9.58 -15.98 -7.79
CA PRO A 54 8.67 -16.38 -8.87
C PRO A 54 7.26 -15.80 -8.71
N GLU A 55 6.76 -15.66 -7.48
CA GLU A 55 5.47 -15.02 -7.18
C GLU A 55 5.51 -13.52 -7.48
N LEU A 56 6.60 -12.85 -7.07
CA LEU A 56 6.82 -11.42 -7.33
C LEU A 56 6.90 -11.13 -8.83
N GLU A 57 7.55 -11.99 -9.61
CA GLU A 57 7.60 -11.84 -11.08
C GLU A 57 6.22 -12.00 -11.70
N ARG A 58 5.44 -13.01 -11.28
CA ARG A 58 4.04 -13.16 -11.74
C ARG A 58 3.16 -11.96 -11.38
N CYS A 59 3.35 -11.36 -10.19
CA CYS A 59 2.63 -10.15 -9.80
C CYS A 59 3.00 -8.96 -10.68
N LYS A 60 4.29 -8.77 -10.96
CA LYS A 60 4.80 -7.75 -11.88
C LYS A 60 4.18 -7.89 -13.27
N GLU A 61 4.26 -9.08 -13.89
CA GLU A 61 3.70 -9.35 -15.21
C GLU A 61 2.19 -9.09 -15.27
N ARG A 62 1.50 -9.40 -14.17
CA ARG A 62 0.04 -9.32 -14.11
C ARG A 62 -0.48 -7.90 -13.88
N TYR A 63 0.15 -7.13 -13.01
CA TYR A 63 -0.43 -5.89 -12.49
C TYR A 63 0.36 -4.62 -12.85
N ALA A 64 1.69 -4.71 -12.94
CA ALA A 64 2.54 -3.54 -12.90
C ALA A 64 2.31 -2.59 -14.09
N ASP A 65 2.41 -3.07 -15.32
CA ASP A 65 2.22 -2.23 -16.50
C ASP A 65 0.78 -1.70 -16.63
N GLN A 66 -0.22 -2.48 -16.22
CA GLN A 66 -1.61 -2.03 -16.20
C GLN A 66 -1.81 -0.84 -15.26
N LEU A 67 -1.18 -0.89 -14.07
CA LEU A 67 -1.27 0.18 -13.08
C LEU A 67 -0.61 1.46 -13.58
N ALA A 68 0.63 1.38 -14.06
CA ALA A 68 1.33 2.53 -14.61
C ALA A 68 0.57 3.15 -15.78
N SER A 69 0.13 2.33 -16.75
CA SER A 69 -0.60 2.79 -17.92
C SER A 69 -1.92 3.46 -17.57
N TRP A 70 -2.66 2.92 -16.58
CA TRP A 70 -3.87 3.56 -16.11
C TRP A 70 -3.57 4.92 -15.48
N CYS A 71 -2.58 5.03 -14.60
CA CYS A 71 -2.21 6.29 -13.96
C CYS A 71 -1.72 7.32 -14.97
N GLU A 72 -0.91 6.94 -15.95
CA GLU A 72 -0.47 7.82 -17.04
C GLU A 72 -1.63 8.32 -17.88
N SER A 73 -2.67 7.50 -18.11
CA SER A 73 -3.87 7.92 -18.84
C SER A 73 -4.66 9.04 -18.16
N GLN A 74 -4.38 9.29 -16.87
CA GLN A 74 -4.99 10.36 -16.09
C GLN A 74 -4.22 11.68 -16.12
N MET A 75 -3.12 11.77 -16.88
CA MET A 75 -2.29 12.99 -16.97
C MET A 75 -3.12 14.26 -17.20
N GLY A 76 -2.85 15.30 -16.40
CA GLY A 76 -3.52 16.60 -16.44
C GLY A 76 -4.92 16.62 -15.84
N ARG A 77 -5.47 15.47 -15.42
CA ARG A 77 -6.79 15.34 -14.77
C ARG A 77 -6.63 15.24 -13.25
N GLN A 78 -7.69 15.50 -12.53
CA GLN A 78 -7.82 15.16 -11.12
C GLN A 78 -8.47 13.77 -11.00
N VAL A 79 -7.86 12.89 -10.24
CA VAL A 79 -8.41 11.57 -9.89
C VAL A 79 -9.04 11.66 -8.49
N GLY A 80 -10.30 11.24 -8.38
CA GLY A 80 -11.04 11.24 -7.12
C GLY A 80 -11.06 12.61 -6.44
N ASP A 81 -10.73 12.65 -5.16
CA ASP A 81 -10.65 13.88 -4.36
C ASP A 81 -9.37 14.72 -4.64
N GLY A 82 -8.47 14.20 -5.47
CA GLY A 82 -7.23 14.86 -5.84
C GLY A 82 -6.09 14.65 -4.85
N GLU A 83 -6.22 13.79 -3.85
CA GLU A 83 -5.13 13.46 -2.93
C GLU A 83 -4.14 12.48 -3.56
N CYS A 84 -2.87 12.52 -3.15
CA CYS A 84 -1.81 11.69 -3.73
C CYS A 84 -2.12 10.19 -3.65
N TRP A 85 -2.64 9.75 -2.51
CA TRP A 85 -3.03 8.37 -2.25
C TRP A 85 -4.13 7.87 -3.20
N THR A 86 -5.07 8.75 -3.58
CA THR A 86 -6.23 8.40 -4.39
C THR A 86 -5.84 7.94 -5.79
N LEU A 87 -4.76 8.51 -6.39
CA LEU A 87 -4.27 8.09 -7.70
C LEU A 87 -3.87 6.60 -7.70
N ALA A 88 -3.05 6.19 -6.76
CA ALA A 88 -2.60 4.79 -6.64
C ALA A 88 -3.77 3.86 -6.26
N SER A 89 -4.63 4.27 -5.32
CA SER A 89 -5.78 3.50 -4.87
C SER A 89 -6.78 3.25 -5.99
N ASP A 90 -7.13 4.26 -6.78
CA ASP A 90 -8.08 4.12 -7.89
C ASP A 90 -7.45 3.37 -9.07
N GLY A 91 -6.14 3.53 -9.28
CA GLY A 91 -5.39 2.72 -10.23
C GLY A 91 -5.45 1.23 -9.88
N LEU A 92 -5.20 0.86 -8.62
CA LEU A 92 -5.33 -0.54 -8.16
C LEU A 92 -6.75 -1.07 -8.32
N LYS A 93 -7.79 -0.27 -8.02
CA LYS A 93 -9.19 -0.65 -8.23
C LYS A 93 -9.48 -0.92 -9.73
N ALA A 94 -8.97 -0.06 -10.61
CA ALA A 94 -9.14 -0.22 -12.07
C ALA A 94 -8.46 -1.50 -12.57
N VAL A 95 -7.23 -1.79 -12.12
CA VAL A 95 -6.50 -3.02 -12.43
C VAL A 95 -7.25 -4.25 -11.90
N ALA A 96 -7.72 -4.20 -10.63
CA ALA A 96 -8.49 -5.29 -10.03
C ALA A 96 -9.76 -5.59 -10.82
N ALA A 97 -10.51 -4.56 -11.23
CA ALA A 97 -11.72 -4.70 -12.04
C ALA A 97 -11.42 -5.33 -13.40
N ASN A 98 -10.34 -4.90 -14.08
CA ASN A 98 -9.91 -5.47 -15.36
C ASN A 98 -9.48 -6.94 -15.22
N CYS A 99 -8.75 -7.29 -14.16
CA CYS A 99 -8.36 -8.67 -13.86
C CYS A 99 -9.59 -9.54 -13.62
N SER A 100 -10.54 -9.10 -12.78
CA SER A 100 -11.78 -9.82 -12.48
C SER A 100 -12.62 -10.07 -13.75
N ALA A 101 -12.74 -9.05 -14.62
CA ALA A 101 -13.48 -9.19 -15.88
C ALA A 101 -12.87 -10.24 -16.82
N ARG A 102 -11.57 -10.56 -16.67
CA ARG A 102 -10.84 -11.58 -17.44
C ARG A 102 -10.73 -12.91 -16.72
N GLY A 103 -11.38 -13.10 -15.56
CA GLY A 103 -11.26 -14.30 -14.74
C GLY A 103 -9.85 -14.49 -14.14
N VAL A 104 -9.09 -13.42 -14.00
CA VAL A 104 -7.75 -13.39 -13.38
C VAL A 104 -7.88 -12.83 -11.98
N GLU A 105 -7.06 -13.35 -11.06
CA GLU A 105 -7.03 -12.85 -9.68
C GLU A 105 -6.85 -11.32 -9.65
N PRO A 106 -7.73 -10.56 -8.97
CA PRO A 106 -7.58 -9.13 -8.81
C PRO A 106 -6.41 -8.80 -7.87
N CYS A 107 -5.81 -7.63 -8.06
CA CYS A 107 -4.84 -7.14 -7.09
C CYS A 107 -5.51 -6.65 -5.82
N MET A 108 -4.79 -6.73 -4.70
CA MET A 108 -5.28 -6.19 -3.43
C MET A 108 -5.47 -4.66 -3.52
N PRO A 109 -6.50 -4.12 -2.88
CA PRO A 109 -6.65 -2.68 -2.73
C PRO A 109 -5.60 -2.12 -1.76
N SER A 110 -5.30 -0.83 -1.88
CA SER A 110 -4.49 -0.13 -0.88
C SER A 110 -5.03 -0.31 0.53
N GLN A 111 -4.14 -0.57 1.49
CA GLN A 111 -4.43 -0.73 2.91
C GLN A 111 -3.71 0.36 3.69
N SER A 112 -4.30 1.55 3.81
CA SER A 112 -3.61 2.73 4.34
C SER A 112 -2.31 3.01 3.57
N TYR A 113 -1.14 2.97 4.20
CA TYR A 113 0.17 3.20 3.58
C TYR A 113 0.79 1.94 2.93
N ILE A 114 0.04 0.84 2.82
CA ILE A 114 0.51 -0.40 2.20
C ILE A 114 -0.26 -0.62 0.89
N HIS A 115 0.48 -0.69 -0.21
CA HIS A 115 -0.07 -0.81 -1.55
C HIS A 115 0.24 -2.16 -2.22
N GLY A 116 0.78 -3.09 -1.47
CA GLY A 116 1.26 -4.40 -1.91
C GLY A 116 2.38 -4.90 -1.01
N ILE A 117 3.25 -5.74 -1.53
CA ILE A 117 4.45 -6.18 -0.82
C ILE A 117 5.57 -5.15 -0.99
N ALA A 118 6.26 -4.82 0.12
CA ALA A 118 7.42 -3.94 0.06
C ALA A 118 8.59 -4.67 -0.64
N VAL A 119 9.08 -4.12 -1.74
CA VAL A 119 10.25 -4.62 -2.49
C VAL A 119 11.51 -3.84 -2.17
N TYR A 120 11.38 -2.60 -1.68
CA TYR A 120 12.50 -1.78 -1.23
C TYR A 120 12.05 -0.83 -0.11
N THR A 121 12.93 -0.58 0.85
CA THR A 121 12.71 0.38 1.94
C THR A 121 14.00 1.12 2.23
N LEU A 122 13.92 2.45 2.34
CA LEU A 122 15.01 3.33 2.74
C LEU A 122 14.58 4.19 3.92
N VAL A 123 15.33 4.12 5.02
CA VAL A 123 15.21 4.99 6.20
C VAL A 123 16.62 5.41 6.60
N PRO A 124 17.15 6.53 6.08
CA PRO A 124 18.56 6.90 6.27
C PRO A 124 19.06 6.84 7.71
N ALA A 125 18.19 7.16 8.68
CA ALA A 125 18.52 7.16 10.09
C ALA A 125 18.66 5.76 10.73
N SER A 126 17.99 4.73 10.20
CA SER A 126 17.93 3.39 10.83
C SER A 126 18.23 2.24 9.89
N VAL A 127 18.01 2.44 8.59
CA VAL A 127 18.34 1.49 7.52
C VAL A 127 19.11 2.26 6.45
N PRO A 128 20.37 2.65 6.74
CA PRO A 128 21.19 3.39 5.80
C PRO A 128 21.55 2.51 4.60
N ASP A 129 21.49 3.11 3.43
CA ASP A 129 21.91 2.49 2.18
C ASP A 129 23.01 3.36 1.54
N PRO A 130 24.22 2.84 1.34
CA PRO A 130 25.32 3.62 0.79
C PRO A 130 25.15 3.90 -0.71
N ASN A 131 24.28 3.16 -1.40
CA ASN A 131 24.03 3.34 -2.83
C ASN A 131 22.55 3.03 -3.17
N PRO A 132 21.61 3.91 -2.75
CA PRO A 132 20.19 3.68 -2.94
C PRO A 132 19.78 3.44 -4.40
N GLY A 133 20.39 4.15 -5.34
CA GLY A 133 20.10 3.97 -6.77
C GLY A 133 20.40 2.55 -7.26
N ARG A 134 21.57 2.03 -6.91
CA ARG A 134 21.94 0.64 -7.23
C ARG A 134 21.03 -0.37 -6.54
N SER A 135 20.74 -0.14 -5.27
CA SER A 135 19.91 -1.04 -4.48
C SER A 135 18.49 -1.11 -5.00
N VAL A 136 17.92 -0.01 -5.49
CA VAL A 136 16.61 0.04 -6.18
C VAL A 136 16.60 -0.88 -7.40
N ILE A 137 17.66 -0.82 -8.22
CA ILE A 137 17.81 -1.67 -9.41
C ILE A 137 17.95 -3.14 -9.01
N GLU A 138 18.80 -3.44 -8.02
CA GLU A 138 19.06 -4.81 -7.54
C GLU A 138 17.82 -5.41 -6.84
N ALA A 139 17.00 -4.60 -6.18
CA ALA A 139 15.71 -5.00 -5.62
C ALA A 139 14.66 -5.31 -6.69
N GLY A 140 14.97 -5.01 -7.96
CA GLY A 140 14.08 -5.25 -9.07
C GLY A 140 12.87 -4.34 -9.09
N VAL A 141 13.01 -3.10 -8.61
CA VAL A 141 11.96 -2.07 -8.72
C VAL A 141 11.71 -1.77 -10.18
N VAL A 142 10.44 -1.70 -10.57
CA VAL A 142 10.04 -1.55 -11.97
C VAL A 142 8.88 -0.56 -12.13
N ARG A 143 8.62 -0.22 -13.38
CA ARG A 143 7.39 0.46 -13.80
C ARG A 143 6.17 -0.23 -13.20
N GLY A 144 5.26 0.55 -12.61
CA GLY A 144 4.03 0.08 -11.96
C GLY A 144 4.18 -0.26 -10.48
N ASP A 145 5.38 -0.22 -9.91
CA ASP A 145 5.54 -0.23 -8.46
C ASP A 145 5.08 1.12 -7.89
N ILE A 146 4.64 1.12 -6.63
CA ILE A 146 4.09 2.29 -5.95
C ILE A 146 5.10 2.77 -4.91
N VAL A 147 5.49 4.03 -4.97
CA VAL A 147 6.35 4.64 -3.95
C VAL A 147 5.51 5.39 -2.94
N GLN A 148 5.73 5.09 -1.66
CA GLN A 148 5.21 5.79 -0.49
C GLN A 148 6.35 6.53 0.18
N ILE A 149 6.20 7.83 0.36
CA ILE A 149 7.21 8.73 0.92
C ILE A 149 6.63 9.32 2.22
N LEU A 150 7.40 9.29 3.29
CA LEU A 150 7.00 9.78 4.61
C LEU A 150 8.02 10.81 5.11
N SER A 151 7.61 12.07 5.21
CA SER A 151 8.40 13.19 5.75
C SER A 151 9.85 13.22 5.25
N ALA A 152 10.02 12.98 3.93
CA ALA A 152 11.34 12.87 3.32
C ALA A 152 11.92 14.23 2.94
N HIS A 153 13.25 14.34 3.10
CA HIS A 153 14.03 15.48 2.66
C HIS A 153 15.17 15.01 1.77
N PHE A 154 15.25 15.62 0.61
CA PHE A 154 16.25 15.37 -0.43
C PHE A 154 17.12 16.59 -0.62
N GLU A 155 18.41 16.41 -0.80
CA GLU A 155 19.36 17.47 -1.09
C GLU A 155 20.39 16.98 -2.11
N SER A 156 20.59 17.75 -3.19
CA SER A 156 21.61 17.43 -4.17
C SER A 156 23.01 17.58 -3.56
N GLU A 157 23.98 16.83 -4.08
CA GLU A 157 25.37 16.83 -3.60
C GLU A 157 25.99 18.23 -3.53
N ASP A 158 25.63 19.11 -4.46
CA ASP A 158 26.11 20.51 -4.50
C ASP A 158 25.29 21.47 -3.60
N GLY A 159 24.27 20.96 -2.87
CA GLY A 159 23.41 21.73 -1.98
C GLY A 159 22.47 22.72 -2.67
N ARG A 160 22.45 22.75 -4.01
CA ARG A 160 21.67 23.74 -4.77
C ARG A 160 20.21 23.41 -4.91
N ARG A 161 19.87 22.12 -4.83
CA ARG A 161 18.49 21.65 -4.90
C ARG A 161 18.12 20.99 -3.58
N GLN A 162 17.04 21.48 -2.99
CA GLN A 162 16.41 20.87 -1.83
C GLN A 162 14.95 20.60 -2.14
N MET A 163 14.43 19.46 -1.71
CA MET A 163 13.05 19.05 -1.91
C MET A 163 12.54 18.34 -0.66
N TRP A 164 11.32 18.71 -0.24
CA TRP A 164 10.55 18.02 0.78
C TRP A 164 9.42 17.27 0.10
N ALA A 165 9.23 16.01 0.44
CA ALA A 165 8.14 15.21 -0.06
C ALA A 165 7.50 14.41 1.09
N GLY A 166 6.18 14.26 1.04
CA GLY A 166 5.45 13.51 2.07
C GLY A 166 5.36 14.23 3.41
N ASP A 167 4.73 15.39 3.45
CA ASP A 167 4.40 16.08 4.70
C ASP A 167 2.87 16.01 4.96
N PRO A 168 2.41 15.01 5.77
CA PRO A 168 3.20 13.93 6.39
C PRO A 168 3.53 12.75 5.46
N ASP A 169 2.79 12.57 4.36
CA ASP A 169 2.95 11.45 3.43
C ASP A 169 2.71 11.86 1.97
N HIS A 170 3.29 11.09 1.04
CA HIS A 170 3.07 11.22 -0.39
C HIS A 170 3.12 9.85 -1.07
N THR A 171 2.23 9.65 -2.03
CA THR A 171 2.14 8.41 -2.82
C THR A 171 2.27 8.75 -4.30
N ALA A 172 3.10 7.99 -5.02
CA ALA A 172 3.24 8.11 -6.47
C ALA A 172 3.38 6.72 -7.12
N VAL A 173 3.16 6.63 -8.43
CA VAL A 173 3.31 5.40 -9.20
C VAL A 173 4.51 5.52 -10.13
N ILE A 174 5.43 4.55 -10.07
CA ILE A 174 6.65 4.54 -10.85
C ILE A 174 6.33 4.25 -12.32
N THR A 175 6.80 5.08 -13.22
CA THR A 175 6.65 4.93 -14.68
C THR A 175 7.94 4.46 -15.33
N ASN A 176 9.08 4.71 -14.71
CA ASN A 176 10.39 4.25 -15.16
C ASN A 176 11.39 4.30 -13.99
N VAL A 177 12.37 3.42 -14.03
CA VAL A 177 13.60 3.50 -13.21
C VAL A 177 14.75 3.65 -14.19
N ASP A 178 15.54 4.72 -14.06
CA ASP A 178 16.65 4.94 -14.97
C ASP A 178 17.89 4.11 -14.62
N GLY A 179 18.95 4.21 -15.43
CA GLY A 179 20.18 3.45 -15.24
C GLY A 179 20.96 3.81 -13.96
N ASN A 180 20.64 4.91 -13.30
CA ASN A 180 21.20 5.36 -12.03
C ASN A 180 20.30 5.02 -10.84
N GLY A 181 19.09 4.47 -11.08
CA GLY A 181 18.12 4.12 -10.05
C GLY A 181 17.18 5.27 -9.64
N ALA A 182 17.21 6.40 -10.35
CA ALA A 182 16.24 7.47 -10.10
C ALA A 182 14.84 7.03 -10.56
N LEU A 183 13.84 7.34 -9.73
CA LEU A 183 12.45 6.98 -9.94
C LEU A 183 11.76 8.09 -10.74
N HIS A 184 11.28 7.78 -11.95
CA HIS A 184 10.33 8.63 -12.66
C HIS A 184 8.92 8.17 -12.32
N VAL A 185 8.04 9.11 -11.98
CA VAL A 185 6.73 8.80 -11.43
C VAL A 185 5.61 9.60 -12.09
N VAL A 186 4.39 9.14 -11.93
CA VAL A 186 3.18 9.95 -12.01
C VAL A 186 2.59 10.09 -10.61
N GLU A 187 2.16 11.32 -10.31
CA GLU A 187 1.75 11.73 -8.97
C GLU A 187 0.69 12.82 -9.04
N GLN A 188 -0.06 13.05 -7.97
CA GLN A 188 -0.94 14.22 -7.84
C GLN A 188 -0.84 14.82 -6.44
N ASN A 189 -1.40 16.03 -6.26
CA ASN A 189 -1.33 16.81 -5.02
C ASN A 189 0.09 17.23 -4.64
N VAL A 190 0.89 17.63 -5.61
CA VAL A 190 2.21 18.20 -5.38
C VAL A 190 2.12 19.71 -5.34
N GLY A 191 2.54 20.34 -4.23
CA GLY A 191 2.43 21.79 -4.04
C GLY A 191 0.99 22.30 -4.09
N GLY A 192 0.00 21.49 -3.68
CA GLY A 192 -1.43 21.81 -3.71
C GLY A 192 -2.08 21.67 -5.10
N VAL A 193 -1.34 21.25 -6.12
CA VAL A 193 -1.88 21.02 -7.46
C VAL A 193 -2.50 19.62 -7.55
N LYS A 194 -3.82 19.56 -7.53
CA LYS A 194 -4.61 18.31 -7.52
C LYS A 194 -4.79 17.70 -8.93
N LYS A 195 -3.80 17.78 -9.78
CA LYS A 195 -3.79 17.17 -11.11
C LYS A 195 -2.64 16.22 -11.25
N VAL A 196 -2.88 15.10 -11.93
CA VAL A 196 -1.84 14.13 -12.25
C VAL A 196 -0.77 14.78 -13.12
N ARG A 197 0.48 14.63 -12.70
CA ARG A 197 1.68 15.16 -13.35
C ARG A 197 2.83 14.16 -13.27
N THR A 198 3.88 14.40 -14.00
CA THR A 198 5.15 13.67 -13.83
C THR A 198 5.97 14.24 -12.68
N GLY A 199 6.71 13.38 -11.99
CA GLY A 199 7.69 13.72 -10.98
C GLY A 199 8.94 12.84 -11.09
N SER A 200 9.94 13.11 -10.27
CA SER A 200 11.17 12.31 -10.20
C SER A 200 11.78 12.40 -8.81
N TYR A 201 12.28 11.26 -8.32
CA TYR A 201 12.93 11.12 -7.02
C TYR A 201 14.25 10.37 -7.19
N ASP A 202 15.36 11.01 -6.85
CA ASP A 202 16.67 10.36 -6.70
C ASP A 202 16.87 10.01 -5.22
N LEU A 203 16.81 8.73 -4.90
CA LEU A 203 16.92 8.28 -3.52
C LEU A 203 18.33 8.43 -2.95
N SER A 204 19.35 8.63 -3.80
CA SER A 204 20.71 8.94 -3.35
C SER A 204 20.82 10.33 -2.70
N GLU A 205 19.90 11.23 -3.02
CA GLU A 205 19.81 12.58 -2.44
C GLU A 205 19.00 12.60 -1.13
N MET A 206 18.37 11.48 -0.73
CA MET A 206 17.53 11.41 0.46
C MET A 206 18.37 11.26 1.72
N PHE A 207 18.26 12.20 2.66
CA PHE A 207 19.00 12.12 3.94
C PHE A 207 18.09 12.05 5.17
N LYS A 208 16.77 12.24 5.00
CA LYS A 208 15.79 12.17 6.10
C LYS A 208 14.45 11.62 5.61
N GLY A 209 13.70 11.01 6.52
CA GLY A 209 12.38 10.46 6.26
C GLY A 209 12.42 8.97 5.94
N GLU A 210 11.38 8.49 5.30
CA GLU A 210 11.23 7.09 4.92
C GLU A 210 10.65 6.99 3.51
N VAL A 211 11.19 6.06 2.72
CA VAL A 211 10.61 5.64 1.44
C VAL A 211 10.39 4.14 1.47
N ARG A 212 9.20 3.72 1.06
CA ARG A 212 8.86 2.31 0.77
C ARG A 212 8.38 2.18 -0.66
N ILE A 213 8.85 1.17 -1.36
CA ILE A 213 8.38 0.85 -2.71
C ILE A 213 7.62 -0.47 -2.65
N PHE A 214 6.39 -0.46 -3.13
CA PHE A 214 5.48 -1.59 -3.08
C PHE A 214 5.20 -2.13 -4.47
N ARG A 215 5.20 -3.45 -4.60
CA ARG A 215 4.66 -4.16 -5.77
C ARG A 215 3.23 -4.58 -5.50
N ALA A 216 2.33 -4.26 -6.42
CA ALA A 216 0.96 -4.76 -6.37
C ALA A 216 0.95 -6.30 -6.39
N VAL A 217 0.16 -6.91 -5.51
CA VAL A 217 0.03 -8.37 -5.35
C VAL A 217 -1.43 -8.77 -5.41
N GLY A 218 -1.71 -10.06 -5.60
CA GLY A 218 -3.07 -10.60 -5.60
C GLY A 218 -3.77 -10.43 -4.25
N GLU A 219 -5.09 -10.28 -4.26
CA GLU A 219 -5.88 -10.12 -3.03
C GLU A 219 -5.79 -11.35 -2.11
N SER A 220 -5.52 -12.53 -2.66
CA SER A 220 -5.33 -13.75 -1.88
C SER A 220 -4.13 -13.69 -0.94
N TRP A 221 -3.14 -12.82 -1.23
CA TRP A 221 -1.97 -12.64 -0.37
C TRP A 221 -2.34 -12.17 1.05
N ILE A 222 -3.28 -11.24 1.15
CA ILE A 222 -3.79 -10.79 2.45
C ILE A 222 -4.92 -11.68 2.97
N GLY A 223 -5.55 -12.48 2.08
CA GLY A 223 -6.72 -13.27 2.39
C GLY A 223 -7.96 -12.44 2.76
N PRO A 224 -9.12 -13.08 2.96
CA PRO A 224 -10.37 -12.39 3.26
C PRO A 224 -10.37 -11.75 4.65
N LEU A 225 -11.03 -10.60 4.78
CA LEU A 225 -11.40 -10.00 6.08
C LEU A 225 -12.66 -10.68 6.62
N ASP A 226 -12.57 -11.97 6.90
CA ASP A 226 -13.69 -12.76 7.38
C ASP A 226 -13.73 -12.80 8.92
N PRO A 227 -14.79 -12.26 9.57
CA PRO A 227 -14.93 -12.30 11.02
C PRO A 227 -15.42 -13.65 11.55
N ASN A 228 -15.75 -14.62 10.69
CA ASN A 228 -16.20 -15.95 11.12
C ASN A 228 -15.10 -16.69 11.88
N TRP A 229 -15.51 -17.53 12.82
CA TRP A 229 -14.63 -18.21 13.78
C TRP A 229 -14.42 -19.70 13.46
N ASP A 230 -14.99 -20.18 12.39
CA ASP A 230 -14.91 -21.60 11.99
C ASP A 230 -13.57 -21.96 11.35
#